data_538bb45213665024e45ec094c271a1ea
#
_entry.id   538bb45213665024e45ec094c271a1ea
#
_cell.length_a   1.000
_cell.length_b   1.000
_cell.length_c   1.000
_cell.angle_alpha   90.00
_cell.angle_beta   90.00
_cell.angle_gamma   90.00
#
_symmetry.space_group_name_H-M   'P 1'
#
loop_
_entity.id
_entity.type
_entity.pdbx_description
1 polymer ?
#
loop_
_entity_poly.entity_id
_entity_poly.type
_entity_poly.pdbx_seq_one_letter_code
_entity_poly.pdbx_strand_id
1 'polypeptide(L)'
;ALERICESPEIVGACLAALEPIIREMETVQDDPIRYRELNFLFHRSIISVSRSGLVRRLYAQIEGPLKIFLRRMFLAEGTVPRSFGEHVQILAAIEEADAKKAQQRLEKHDIDGMRRAIASSLPGQLATD
;
A
#
# COMPACT_ATOMS: atom_id res chain seq x y z
N ALA A 1 -7.14 -11.82 -2.68
CA ALA A 1 -5.83 -11.70 -3.38
C ALA A 1 -4.71 -12.37 -2.57
N LEU A 2 -4.57 -12.05 -1.29
CA LEU A 2 -3.48 -12.57 -0.44
C LEU A 2 -3.57 -14.06 -0.14
N GLU A 3 -4.78 -14.63 -0.05
CA GLU A 3 -4.95 -16.06 0.10
C GLU A 3 -4.25 -16.82 -1.02
N ARG A 4 -4.44 -16.40 -2.27
CA ARG A 4 -3.79 -17.00 -3.43
C ARG A 4 -2.27 -16.85 -3.42
N ILE A 5 -1.78 -15.73 -2.94
CA ILE A 5 -0.33 -15.50 -2.85
C ILE A 5 0.32 -16.50 -1.91
N CYS A 6 -0.32 -16.80 -0.80
CA CYS A 6 0.22 -17.70 0.22
C CYS A 6 -0.05 -19.20 -0.05
N GLU A 7 -0.70 -19.56 -1.17
CA GLU A 7 -1.01 -20.95 -1.51
C GLU A 7 0.21 -21.80 -1.90
N SER A 8 1.26 -21.18 -2.44
CA SER A 8 2.46 -21.91 -2.83
C SER A 8 3.74 -21.11 -2.60
N PRO A 9 4.86 -21.78 -2.29
CA PRO A 9 6.16 -21.12 -2.13
C PRO A 9 6.62 -20.37 -3.38
N GLU A 10 6.28 -20.85 -4.58
CA GLU A 10 6.62 -20.19 -5.83
C GLU A 10 5.90 -18.85 -5.98
N ILE A 11 4.62 -18.79 -5.61
CA ILE A 11 3.83 -17.56 -5.67
C ILE A 11 4.31 -16.57 -4.61
N VAL A 12 4.59 -17.04 -3.40
CA VAL A 12 5.19 -16.20 -2.36
C VAL A 12 6.53 -15.63 -2.84
N GLY A 13 7.41 -16.46 -3.39
CA GLY A 13 8.69 -16.03 -3.93
C GLY A 13 8.57 -14.98 -5.04
N ALA A 14 7.63 -15.17 -5.97
CA ALA A 14 7.37 -14.20 -7.03
C ALA A 14 6.85 -12.86 -6.47
N CYS A 15 5.97 -12.92 -5.47
CA CYS A 15 5.45 -11.74 -4.80
C CYS A 15 6.57 -10.96 -4.09
N LEU A 16 7.40 -11.66 -3.33
CA LEU A 16 8.54 -11.05 -2.62
C LEU A 16 9.54 -10.42 -3.61
N ALA A 17 9.84 -11.12 -4.70
CA ALA A 17 10.73 -10.59 -5.74
C ALA A 17 10.19 -9.29 -6.37
N ALA A 18 8.87 -9.12 -6.44
CA ALA A 18 8.24 -7.89 -6.93
C ALA A 18 8.23 -6.78 -5.87
N LEU A 19 7.97 -7.12 -4.60
CA LEU A 19 7.74 -6.15 -3.52
C LEU A 19 9.02 -5.66 -2.84
N GLU A 20 10.03 -6.50 -2.67
CA GLU A 20 11.27 -6.13 -1.96
C GLU A 20 12.00 -4.94 -2.58
N PRO A 21 12.17 -4.84 -3.93
CA PRO A 21 12.78 -3.65 -4.52
C PRO A 21 11.99 -2.37 -4.25
N ILE A 22 10.65 -2.46 -4.23
CA ILE A 22 9.78 -1.32 -3.96
C ILE A 22 9.95 -0.85 -2.52
N ILE A 23 9.97 -1.76 -1.56
CA ILE A 23 10.19 -1.46 -0.14
C ILE A 23 11.57 -0.81 0.07
N ARG A 24 12.61 -1.33 -0.58
CA ARG A 24 13.96 -0.74 -0.50
C ARG A 24 14.00 0.69 -1.02
N GLU A 25 13.33 0.97 -2.13
CA GLU A 25 13.26 2.33 -2.66
C GLU A 25 12.41 3.24 -1.76
N MET A 26 11.27 2.75 -1.23
CA MET A 26 10.46 3.51 -0.27
C MET A 26 11.27 3.98 0.94
N GLU A 27 12.16 3.13 1.45
CA GLU A 27 13.02 3.47 2.58
C GLU A 27 13.90 4.68 2.30
N THR A 28 14.39 4.81 1.07
CA THR A 28 15.30 5.88 0.66
C THR A 28 14.61 7.20 0.31
N VAL A 29 13.30 7.20 0.09
CA VAL A 29 12.54 8.38 -0.37
C VAL A 29 11.47 8.82 0.62
N GLN A 30 11.65 8.57 1.91
CA GLN A 30 10.69 8.98 2.94
C GLN A 30 10.57 10.50 3.08
N ASP A 31 11.55 11.24 2.61
CA ASP A 31 11.58 12.71 2.56
C ASP A 31 11.01 13.28 1.23
N ASP A 32 10.62 12.42 0.30
CA ASP A 32 10.00 12.77 -0.98
C ASP A 32 8.58 12.17 -1.07
N PRO A 33 7.55 12.87 -0.56
CA PRO A 33 6.20 12.33 -0.52
C PRO A 33 5.61 12.07 -1.91
N ILE A 34 6.04 12.79 -2.93
CA ILE A 34 5.56 12.59 -4.31
C ILE A 34 6.10 11.24 -4.85
N ARG A 35 7.39 11.01 -4.71
CA ARG A 35 7.99 9.73 -5.13
C ARG A 35 7.47 8.57 -4.28
N TYR A 36 7.35 8.76 -2.98
CA TYR A 36 6.79 7.75 -2.08
C TYR A 36 5.37 7.34 -2.50
N ARG A 37 4.53 8.30 -2.84
CA ARG A 37 3.16 8.03 -3.31
C ARG A 37 3.14 7.14 -4.54
N GLU A 38 4.01 7.38 -5.52
CA GLU A 38 4.12 6.53 -6.70
C GLU A 38 4.51 5.09 -6.33
N LEU A 39 5.44 4.92 -5.42
CA LEU A 39 5.86 3.60 -4.92
C LEU A 39 4.74 2.92 -4.13
N ASN A 40 3.94 3.66 -3.38
CA ASN A 40 2.77 3.13 -2.69
C ASN A 40 1.79 2.47 -3.67
N PHE A 41 1.47 3.15 -4.78
CA PHE A 41 0.59 2.58 -5.80
C PHE A 41 1.22 1.39 -6.50
N LEU A 42 2.51 1.43 -6.77
CA LEU A 42 3.24 0.31 -7.36
C LEU A 42 3.23 -0.92 -6.44
N PHE A 43 3.38 -0.73 -5.14
CA PHE A 43 3.30 -1.79 -4.13
C PHE A 43 1.93 -2.51 -4.19
N HIS A 44 0.85 -1.75 -4.10
CA HIS A 44 -0.51 -2.30 -4.15
C HIS A 44 -0.82 -2.97 -5.49
N ARG A 45 -0.41 -2.36 -6.60
CA ARG A 45 -0.58 -2.92 -7.94
C ARG A 45 0.17 -4.24 -8.10
N SER A 46 1.35 -4.35 -7.53
CA SER A 46 2.15 -5.57 -7.58
C SER A 46 1.48 -6.73 -6.85
N ILE A 47 0.90 -6.50 -5.67
CA ILE A 47 0.12 -7.50 -4.95
C ILE A 47 -1.07 -7.98 -5.81
N ILE A 48 -1.79 -7.06 -6.40
CA ILE A 48 -2.96 -7.36 -7.25
C ILE A 48 -2.53 -8.16 -8.49
N SER A 49 -1.41 -7.82 -9.11
CA SER A 49 -0.89 -8.50 -10.29
C SER A 49 -0.51 -9.96 -10.00
N VAL A 50 0.14 -10.20 -8.87
CA VAL A 50 0.55 -11.56 -8.45
C VAL A 50 -0.66 -12.42 -8.12
N SER A 51 -1.75 -11.83 -7.65
CA SER A 51 -3.00 -12.55 -7.35
C SER A 51 -3.67 -13.19 -8.56
N ARG A 52 -3.27 -12.81 -9.78
CA ARG A 52 -3.79 -13.30 -11.08
C ARG A 52 -5.29 -13.09 -11.29
N SER A 53 -5.96 -12.29 -10.49
CA SER A 53 -7.37 -11.95 -10.69
C SER A 53 -7.52 -10.85 -11.75
N GLY A 54 -7.96 -11.22 -12.95
CA GLY A 54 -8.20 -10.25 -14.02
C GLY A 54 -9.27 -9.23 -13.68
N LEU A 55 -10.30 -9.63 -12.93
CA LEU A 55 -11.35 -8.72 -12.47
C LEU A 55 -10.80 -7.68 -11.50
N VAL A 56 -10.07 -8.12 -10.49
CA VAL A 56 -9.48 -7.22 -9.48
C VAL A 56 -8.49 -6.25 -10.14
N ARG A 57 -7.67 -6.71 -11.07
CA ARG A 57 -6.76 -5.84 -11.82
C ARG A 57 -7.49 -4.76 -12.62
N ARG A 58 -8.58 -5.12 -13.29
CA ARG A 58 -9.38 -4.15 -14.06
C ARG A 58 -10.05 -3.11 -13.16
N LEU A 59 -10.62 -3.55 -12.06
CA LEU A 59 -11.24 -2.64 -11.08
C LEU A 59 -10.22 -1.69 -10.48
N TYR A 60 -9.06 -2.20 -10.08
CA TYR A 60 -7.99 -1.35 -9.53
C TYR A 60 -7.48 -0.34 -10.55
N ALA A 61 -7.29 -0.74 -11.80
CA ALA A 61 -6.87 0.17 -12.87
C ALA A 61 -7.86 1.34 -13.07
N GLN A 62 -9.17 1.09 -12.88
CA GLN A 62 -10.19 2.14 -12.99
C GLN A 62 -10.18 3.13 -11.81
N ILE A 63 -9.87 2.66 -10.60
CA ILE A 63 -9.90 3.51 -9.40
C ILE A 63 -8.56 4.18 -9.08
N GLU A 64 -7.44 3.69 -9.63
CA GLU A 64 -6.10 4.16 -9.28
C GLU A 64 -5.93 5.67 -9.53
N GLY A 65 -6.37 6.18 -10.68
CA GLY A 65 -6.30 7.60 -11.01
C GLY A 65 -7.06 8.49 -10.03
N PRO A 66 -8.38 8.26 -9.83
CA PRO A 66 -9.16 8.98 -8.83
C PRO A 66 -8.59 8.85 -7.41
N LEU A 67 -8.10 7.68 -7.05
CA LEU A 67 -7.53 7.42 -5.73
C LEU A 67 -6.23 8.22 -5.51
N LYS A 68 -5.37 8.33 -6.52
CA LYS A 68 -4.16 9.17 -6.46
C LYS A 68 -4.49 10.62 -6.14
N ILE A 69 -5.53 11.16 -6.76
CA ILE A 69 -5.98 12.54 -6.51
C ILE A 69 -6.49 12.67 -5.08
N PHE A 70 -7.32 11.74 -4.65
CA PHE A 70 -7.91 11.75 -3.29
C PHE A 70 -6.85 11.64 -2.19
N LEU A 71 -5.82 10.81 -2.37
CA LEU A 71 -4.77 10.58 -1.38
C LEU A 71 -3.65 11.63 -1.41
N ARG A 72 -3.68 12.57 -2.36
CA ARG A 72 -2.60 13.54 -2.55
C ARG A 72 -2.23 14.30 -1.28
N ARG A 73 -3.22 14.85 -0.59
CA ARG A 73 -3.00 15.64 0.63
C ARG A 73 -2.52 14.78 1.80
N MET A 74 -3.01 13.56 1.90
CA MET A 74 -2.64 12.64 2.96
C MET A 74 -1.13 12.41 3.00
N PHE A 75 -0.50 12.18 1.84
CA PHE A 75 0.94 11.93 1.78
C PHE A 75 1.79 13.15 2.08
N LEU A 76 1.23 14.35 1.98
CA LEU A 76 1.91 15.60 2.36
C LEU A 76 1.82 15.88 3.86
N ALA A 77 0.92 15.23 4.58
CA ALA A 77 0.79 15.41 6.03
C ALA A 77 1.97 14.80 6.78
N GLU A 78 2.46 15.52 7.78
CA GLU A 78 3.59 15.08 8.61
C GLU A 78 3.31 13.72 9.26
N GLY A 79 4.31 12.85 9.26
CA GLY A 79 4.25 11.52 9.88
C GLY A 79 3.52 10.46 9.05
N THR A 80 2.86 10.83 7.95
CA THR A 80 2.11 9.87 7.12
C THR A 80 3.06 8.90 6.39
N VAL A 81 4.11 9.40 5.76
CA VAL A 81 5.06 8.57 5.02
C VAL A 81 5.76 7.54 5.92
N PRO A 82 6.38 7.91 7.06
CA PRO A 82 7.00 6.92 7.94
C PRO A 82 6.02 5.87 8.47
N ARG A 83 4.80 6.27 8.79
CA ARG A 83 3.76 5.34 9.24
C ARG A 83 3.37 4.36 8.15
N SER A 84 3.08 4.86 6.96
CA SER A 84 2.74 4.04 5.79
C SER A 84 3.87 3.06 5.47
N PHE A 85 5.12 3.52 5.50
CA PHE A 85 6.28 2.67 5.29
C PHE A 85 6.35 1.51 6.29
N GLY A 86 6.18 1.79 7.58
CA GLY A 86 6.13 0.76 8.63
C GLY A 86 5.02 -0.26 8.39
N GLU A 87 3.85 0.19 7.96
CA GLU A 87 2.72 -0.70 7.61
C GLU A 87 3.04 -1.60 6.40
N HIS A 88 3.67 -1.06 5.35
CA HIS A 88 4.10 -1.85 4.20
C HIS A 88 5.15 -2.92 4.57
N VAL A 89 6.11 -2.58 5.41
CA VAL A 89 7.10 -3.53 5.93
C VAL A 89 6.43 -4.67 6.68
N GLN A 90 5.41 -4.37 7.47
CA GLN A 90 4.64 -5.39 8.21
C GLN A 90 3.84 -6.31 7.28
N ILE A 91 3.27 -5.77 6.21
CA ILE A 91 2.57 -6.56 5.19
C ILE A 91 3.56 -7.52 4.51
N LEU A 92 4.71 -7.00 4.10
CA LEU A 92 5.76 -7.81 3.48
C LEU A 92 6.21 -8.95 4.40
N ALA A 93 6.45 -8.67 5.67
CA ALA A 93 6.85 -9.67 6.67
C ALA A 93 5.82 -10.81 6.79
N ALA A 94 4.53 -10.48 6.79
CA ALA A 94 3.46 -11.48 6.84
C ALA A 94 3.41 -12.34 5.57
N ILE A 95 3.70 -11.78 4.41
CA ILE A 95 3.82 -12.52 3.15
C ILE A 95 5.04 -13.45 3.19
N GLU A 96 6.18 -13.00 3.72
CA GLU A 96 7.38 -13.83 3.91
C GLU A 96 7.11 -15.04 4.79
N GLU A 97 6.31 -14.87 5.84
CA GLU A 97 5.87 -15.96 6.72
C GLU A 97 4.83 -16.88 6.07
N ALA A 98 4.35 -16.55 4.87
CA ALA A 98 3.22 -17.19 4.18
C ALA A 98 1.96 -17.27 5.03
N ASP A 99 1.78 -16.32 5.93
CA ASP A 99 0.60 -16.20 6.79
C ASP A 99 -0.45 -15.32 6.10
N ALA A 100 -1.30 -15.95 5.29
CA ALA A 100 -2.31 -15.27 4.49
C ALA A 100 -3.28 -14.44 5.36
N LYS A 101 -3.72 -15.01 6.49
CA LYS A 101 -4.65 -14.34 7.40
C LYS A 101 -4.04 -13.08 8.00
N LYS A 102 -2.81 -13.18 8.47
CA LYS A 102 -2.07 -12.06 9.05
C LYS A 102 -1.80 -10.98 8.00
N ALA A 103 -1.36 -11.39 6.80
CA ALA A 103 -1.13 -10.45 5.69
C ALA A 103 -2.41 -9.72 5.30
N GLN A 104 -3.53 -10.42 5.21
CA GLN A 104 -4.84 -9.83 4.90
C GLN A 104 -5.29 -8.84 5.99
N GLN A 105 -5.18 -9.21 7.25
CA GLN A 105 -5.53 -8.32 8.37
C GLN A 105 -4.70 -7.04 8.36
N ARG A 106 -3.41 -7.15 8.10
CA ARG A 106 -2.50 -5.99 8.02
C ARG A 106 -2.81 -5.09 6.84
N LEU A 107 -3.10 -5.68 5.67
CA LEU A 107 -3.47 -4.92 4.48
C LEU A 107 -4.80 -4.20 4.67
N GLU A 108 -5.82 -4.88 5.19
CA GLU A 108 -7.13 -4.28 5.47
C GLU A 108 -7.01 -3.12 6.46
N LYS A 109 -6.26 -3.32 7.54
CA LYS A 109 -6.02 -2.26 8.52
C LYS A 109 -5.29 -1.06 7.89
N HIS A 110 -4.28 -1.32 7.09
CA HIS A 110 -3.54 -0.29 6.35
C HIS A 110 -4.47 0.52 5.44
N ASP A 111 -5.32 -0.16 4.67
CA ASP A 111 -6.25 0.49 3.75
C ASP A 111 -7.29 1.33 4.49
N ILE A 112 -7.89 0.77 5.55
CA ILE A 112 -8.89 1.47 6.36
C ILE A 112 -8.28 2.70 7.06
N ASP A 113 -7.15 2.54 7.70
CA ASP A 113 -6.46 3.64 8.40
C ASP A 113 -6.01 4.72 7.40
N GLY A 114 -5.54 4.30 6.22
CA GLY A 114 -5.18 5.20 5.12
C GLY A 114 -6.37 6.01 4.63
N MET A 115 -7.52 5.37 4.43
CA MET A 115 -8.75 6.06 4.01
C MET A 115 -9.25 7.03 5.08
N ARG A 116 -9.19 6.66 6.35
CA ARG A 116 -9.54 7.56 7.47
C ARG A 116 -8.64 8.79 7.50
N ARG A 117 -7.33 8.61 7.33
CA ARG A 117 -6.37 9.72 7.26
C ARG A 117 -6.64 10.62 6.06
N ALA A 118 -6.95 10.04 4.90
CA ALA A 118 -7.26 10.78 3.69
C ALA A 118 -8.52 11.62 3.84
N ILE A 119 -9.58 11.06 4.43
CA ILE A 119 -10.82 11.78 4.72
C ILE A 119 -10.54 12.94 5.69
N ALA A 120 -9.82 12.69 6.78
CA ALA A 120 -9.45 13.72 7.75
C ALA A 120 -8.66 14.86 7.10
N SER A 121 -7.73 14.55 6.20
CA SER A 121 -6.91 15.54 5.47
C SER A 121 -7.70 16.37 4.46
N SER A 122 -8.86 15.89 4.00
CA SER A 122 -9.71 16.55 3.01
C SER A 122 -10.77 17.46 3.63
N LEU A 123 -11.01 17.40 4.96
CA LEU A 123 -12.03 18.20 5.62
C LEU A 123 -11.56 19.66 5.81
N PRO A 124 -12.42 20.67 5.44
CA PRO A 124 -12.12 22.07 5.72
C PRO A 124 -12.12 22.30 7.23
N GLY A 125 -11.10 22.92 7.78
CA GLY A 125 -11.01 23.26 9.20
C GLY A 125 -9.90 22.53 9.97
N GLN A 126 -9.39 21.40 9.48
CA GLN A 126 -8.21 20.76 10.06
C GLN A 126 -6.89 21.45 9.65
N LEU A 127 -6.94 22.30 8.64
CA LEU A 127 -5.80 23.13 8.21
C LEU A 127 -5.59 24.38 9.08
N ALA A 128 -6.49 24.64 10.02
CA ALA A 128 -6.47 25.87 10.85
C ALA A 128 -5.98 25.64 12.28
N THR A 129 -5.60 24.42 12.66
CA THR A 129 -5.21 24.05 14.02
C THR A 129 -3.74 23.67 14.17
N ASP A 130 -2.95 23.81 13.12
CA ASP A 130 -1.50 23.57 13.16
C ASP A 130 -0.71 24.86 13.27
#